data_6e1b3bd4e64acc01cacfe391a40730c0
#
_entry.id   6e1b3bd4e64acc01cacfe391a40730c0
#
_cell.length_a   1.000
_cell.length_b   1.000
_cell.length_c   1.000
_cell.angle_alpha   90.00
_cell.angle_beta   90.00
_cell.angle_gamma   90.00
#
_symmetry.space_group_name_H-M   'P 1'
#
loop_
_entity.id
_entity.type
_entity.pdbx_description
1 polymer ?
#
loop_
_entity_poly.entity_id
_entity_poly.type
_entity_poly.pdbx_seq_one_letter_code
_entity_poly.pdbx_strand_id
1 'polypeptide(L)'
;MNGLQRFALSGAALVGSVAASFAGPCSADIDAMQHRIDAALEAKAAAGAAGKEGTAAGLSHQPTPQSLAAAEEKLGDIPAATVDAMRQAMARARTADSAGDKTGCEAALAEVNRRLGQ
;
A
#
# COMPACT_ATOMS: atom_id res chain seq x y z
N MET A 1 -42.24 -36.54 -47.39
CA MET A 1 -41.71 -35.45 -48.22
C MET A 1 -41.17 -34.43 -47.25
N ASN A 2 -40.05 -34.56 -46.94
CA ASN A 2 -38.73 -33.97 -47.03
C ASN A 2 -38.71 -32.50 -46.58
N GLY A 3 -38.54 -32.26 -45.32
CA GLY A 3 -38.20 -30.96 -44.74
C GLY A 3 -36.92 -31.09 -43.92
N LEU A 4 -35.78 -30.92 -44.55
CA LEU A 4 -34.48 -30.81 -43.86
C LEU A 4 -34.44 -29.47 -43.12
N GLN A 5 -34.64 -29.51 -41.81
CA GLN A 5 -34.30 -28.37 -40.95
C GLN A 5 -32.80 -28.30 -40.73
N ARG A 6 -32.19 -27.30 -41.34
CA ARG A 6 -30.82 -26.92 -41.12
C ARG A 6 -30.71 -26.10 -39.81
N PHE A 7 -30.24 -26.72 -38.75
CA PHE A 7 -29.86 -26.03 -37.55
C PHE A 7 -28.50 -25.31 -37.80
N ALA A 8 -28.57 -24.00 -37.96
CA ALA A 8 -27.39 -23.17 -37.96
C ALA A 8 -26.93 -22.95 -36.49
N LEU A 9 -25.85 -23.62 -36.09
CA LEU A 9 -25.18 -23.33 -34.84
C LEU A 9 -24.42 -22.02 -35.01
N SER A 10 -24.99 -20.94 -34.49
CA SER A 10 -24.27 -19.67 -34.29
C SER A 10 -23.31 -19.81 -33.09
N GLY A 11 -22.08 -20.13 -33.35
CA GLY A 11 -21.02 -20.07 -32.37
C GLY A 11 -20.66 -18.61 -32.04
N ALA A 12 -21.14 -18.11 -30.90
CA ALA A 12 -20.70 -16.85 -30.37
C ALA A 12 -19.27 -17.00 -29.83
N ALA A 13 -18.26 -16.55 -30.60
CA ALA A 13 -16.90 -16.44 -30.13
C ALA A 13 -16.83 -15.29 -29.13
N LEU A 14 -16.78 -15.63 -27.84
CA LEU A 14 -16.41 -14.72 -26.77
C LEU A 14 -14.92 -14.40 -26.91
N VAL A 15 -14.61 -13.32 -27.62
CA VAL A 15 -13.29 -12.72 -27.63
C VAL A 15 -13.08 -12.08 -26.27
N GLY A 16 -12.53 -12.84 -25.32
CA GLY A 16 -12.06 -12.32 -24.04
C GLY A 16 -10.93 -11.32 -24.33
N SER A 17 -11.27 -10.04 -24.22
CA SER A 17 -10.27 -8.96 -24.19
C SER A 17 -9.39 -9.14 -22.96
N VAL A 18 -8.27 -9.80 -23.10
CA VAL A 18 -7.17 -9.75 -22.11
C VAL A 18 -6.66 -8.32 -22.18
N ALA A 19 -7.15 -7.46 -21.28
CA ALA A 19 -6.51 -6.19 -21.04
C ALA A 19 -5.09 -6.52 -20.58
N ALA A 20 -4.12 -6.42 -21.49
CA ALA A 20 -2.72 -6.43 -21.13
C ALA A 20 -2.53 -5.25 -20.18
N SER A 21 -2.43 -5.54 -18.88
CA SER A 21 -1.97 -4.58 -17.89
C SER A 21 -0.54 -4.24 -18.28
N PHE A 22 -0.35 -3.17 -19.04
CA PHE A 22 0.97 -2.64 -19.31
C PHE A 22 1.51 -2.16 -17.97
N ALA A 23 2.34 -3.00 -17.35
CA ALA A 23 3.16 -2.56 -16.24
C ALA A 23 3.99 -1.38 -16.74
N GLY A 24 3.94 -0.26 -16.06
CA GLY A 24 4.71 0.91 -16.41
C GLY A 24 6.21 0.71 -16.16
N PRO A 25 7.04 1.69 -16.52
CA PRO A 25 8.49 1.57 -16.46
C PRO A 25 9.07 1.39 -15.05
N CYS A 26 8.28 1.67 -14.00
CA CYS A 26 8.73 1.51 -12.62
C CYS A 26 7.73 0.78 -11.71
N SER A 27 6.80 0.02 -12.27
CA SER A 27 5.78 -0.73 -11.51
C SER A 27 6.39 -1.67 -10.48
N ALA A 28 7.47 -2.37 -10.81
CA ALA A 28 8.18 -3.25 -9.88
C ALA A 28 8.80 -2.48 -8.70
N ASP A 29 9.29 -1.28 -8.93
CA ASP A 29 9.84 -0.41 -7.88
C ASP A 29 8.75 0.13 -6.96
N ILE A 30 7.56 0.42 -7.51
CA ILE A 30 6.36 0.80 -6.74
C ILE A 30 5.96 -0.34 -5.81
N ASP A 31 5.89 -1.57 -6.30
CA ASP A 31 5.53 -2.75 -5.50
C ASP A 31 6.57 -2.99 -4.40
N ALA A 32 7.86 -2.94 -4.73
CA ALA A 32 8.94 -3.06 -3.75
C ALA A 32 8.86 -1.98 -2.66
N MET A 33 8.55 -0.74 -3.04
CA MET A 33 8.38 0.36 -2.08
C MET A 33 7.16 0.15 -1.18
N GLN A 34 6.04 -0.35 -1.72
CA GLN A 34 4.85 -0.69 -0.94
C GLN A 34 5.19 -1.72 0.15
N HIS A 35 5.88 -2.81 -0.20
CA HIS A 35 6.32 -3.81 0.77
C HIS A 35 7.22 -3.23 1.86
N ARG A 36 8.09 -2.28 1.52
CA ARG A 36 8.95 -1.61 2.51
C ARG A 36 8.15 -0.73 3.47
N ILE A 37 7.14 -0.01 2.98
CA ILE A 37 6.23 0.77 3.81
C ILE A 37 5.49 -0.15 4.78
N ASP A 38 4.92 -1.25 4.28
CA ASP A 38 4.15 -2.20 5.08
C ASP A 38 5.03 -2.82 6.17
N ALA A 39 6.24 -3.26 5.83
CA ALA A 39 7.20 -3.81 6.79
C ALA A 39 7.62 -2.78 7.87
N ALA A 40 7.79 -1.52 7.49
CA ALA A 40 8.11 -0.46 8.45
C ALA A 40 6.96 -0.18 9.41
N LEU A 41 5.72 -0.18 8.92
CA LEU A 41 4.53 -0.02 9.75
C LEU A 41 4.32 -1.20 10.70
N GLU A 42 4.52 -2.43 10.21
CA GLU A 42 4.46 -3.64 11.05
C GLU A 42 5.52 -3.64 12.16
N ALA A 43 6.76 -3.27 11.81
CA ALA A 43 7.84 -3.17 12.79
C ALA A 43 7.55 -2.13 13.88
N LYS A 44 6.97 -0.99 13.51
CA LYS A 44 6.53 0.04 14.46
C LYS A 44 5.37 -0.44 15.35
N ALA A 45 4.38 -1.10 14.78
CA ALA A 45 3.27 -1.68 15.53
C ALA A 45 3.75 -2.75 16.51
N ALA A 46 4.67 -3.62 16.11
CA ALA A 46 5.26 -4.64 16.97
C ALA A 46 6.06 -4.02 18.12
N ALA A 47 6.87 -2.99 17.85
CA ALA A 47 7.61 -2.27 18.89
C ALA A 47 6.67 -1.58 19.90
N GLY A 48 5.54 -1.03 19.44
CA GLY A 48 4.52 -0.44 20.28
C GLY A 48 3.84 -1.45 21.21
N ALA A 49 3.53 -2.64 20.71
CA ALA A 49 2.93 -3.73 21.50
C ALA A 49 3.90 -4.27 22.55
N ALA A 50 5.17 -4.49 22.20
CA ALA A 50 6.19 -4.98 23.12
C ALA A 50 6.49 -3.99 24.26
N GLY A 51 6.39 -2.68 24.02
CA GLY A 51 6.54 -1.65 25.05
C GLY A 51 5.43 -1.62 26.08
N LYS A 52 4.27 -2.21 25.79
CA LYS A 52 3.10 -2.23 26.69
C LYS A 52 3.12 -3.37 27.72
N GLU A 53 3.83 -4.45 27.46
CA GLU A 53 3.83 -5.61 28.36
C GLU A 53 4.80 -5.50 29.53
N GLY A 54 5.69 -4.51 29.53
CA GLY A 54 6.83 -4.46 30.46
C GLY A 54 6.52 -4.09 31.91
N THR A 55 5.43 -3.40 32.27
CA THR A 55 5.21 -2.91 33.64
C THR A 55 3.77 -2.69 34.06
N ALA A 56 2.79 -2.74 33.20
CA ALA A 56 1.40 -2.38 33.52
C ALA A 56 0.47 -3.57 33.80
N ALA A 57 0.94 -4.81 33.68
CA ALA A 57 0.14 -6.00 33.90
C ALA A 57 -0.26 -6.24 35.36
N GLY A 58 0.21 -5.40 36.26
CA GLY A 58 -0.02 -5.56 37.71
C GLY A 58 -1.02 -4.63 38.36
N LEU A 59 -1.46 -3.59 37.72
CA LEU A 59 -2.26 -2.58 38.41
C LEU A 59 -3.47 -2.13 37.57
N SER A 60 -4.62 -2.38 38.10
CA SER A 60 -5.96 -2.01 37.66
C SER A 60 -6.17 -0.48 37.50
N HIS A 61 -5.33 0.16 36.70
CA HIS A 61 -5.51 1.55 36.32
C HIS A 61 -5.92 1.63 34.86
N GLN A 62 -7.14 2.06 34.66
CA GLN A 62 -7.64 2.36 33.31
C GLN A 62 -6.74 3.43 32.69
N PRO A 63 -6.18 3.22 31.48
CA PRO A 63 -5.33 4.21 30.85
C PRO A 63 -6.07 5.53 30.68
N THR A 64 -5.48 6.61 31.15
CA THR A 64 -6.04 7.95 30.92
C THR A 64 -5.66 8.43 29.51
N PRO A 65 -6.46 9.32 28.89
CA PRO A 65 -6.12 9.90 27.59
C PRO A 65 -4.71 10.53 27.57
N GLN A 66 -4.26 11.08 28.69
CA GLN A 66 -2.92 11.65 28.83
C GLN A 66 -1.82 10.59 28.86
N SER A 67 -2.06 9.44 29.50
CA SER A 67 -1.09 8.35 29.52
C SER A 67 -0.99 7.65 28.16
N LEU A 68 -2.07 7.62 27.39
CA LEU A 68 -2.06 7.14 26.01
C LEU A 68 -1.28 8.09 25.10
N ALA A 69 -1.53 9.40 25.17
CA ALA A 69 -0.81 10.39 24.39
C ALA A 69 0.70 10.38 24.68
N ALA A 70 1.09 10.27 25.96
CA ALA A 70 2.48 10.18 26.36
C ALA A 70 3.15 8.85 25.93
N ALA A 71 2.39 7.77 25.85
CA ALA A 71 2.88 6.49 25.32
C ALA A 71 3.07 6.55 23.81
N GLU A 72 2.15 7.16 23.09
CA GLU A 72 2.24 7.39 21.64
C GLU A 72 3.46 8.25 21.29
N GLU A 73 3.71 9.32 22.05
CA GLU A 73 4.88 10.18 21.86
C GLU A 73 6.20 9.46 22.11
N LYS A 74 6.26 8.54 23.08
CA LYS A 74 7.46 7.74 23.40
C LYS A 74 7.69 6.58 22.44
N LEU A 75 6.65 6.06 21.79
CA LEU A 75 6.74 4.94 20.86
C LEU A 75 7.24 5.36 19.48
N GLY A 76 7.43 6.67 19.24
CA GLY A 76 7.92 7.19 17.98
C GLY A 76 6.99 6.82 16.83
N ASP A 77 5.70 7.06 17.01
CA ASP A 77 4.72 6.95 15.92
C ASP A 77 5.18 7.77 14.73
N ILE A 78 5.05 7.17 13.56
CA ILE A 78 5.27 7.93 12.34
C ILE A 78 4.17 9.02 12.32
N PRO A 79 4.52 10.30 12.31
CA PRO A 79 3.52 11.36 12.33
C PRO A 79 2.51 11.19 11.21
N ALA A 80 1.22 11.42 11.47
CA ALA A 80 0.16 11.30 10.48
C ALA A 80 0.50 12.10 9.20
N ALA A 81 1.09 13.29 9.36
CA ALA A 81 1.56 14.11 8.24
C ALA A 81 2.63 13.39 7.38
N THR A 82 3.50 12.60 8.00
CA THR A 82 4.50 11.80 7.27
C THR A 82 3.84 10.67 6.51
N VAL A 83 2.88 9.98 7.11
CA VAL A 83 2.10 8.93 6.43
C VAL A 83 1.34 9.49 5.23
N ASP A 84 0.69 10.64 5.40
CA ASP A 84 -0.04 11.30 4.32
C ASP A 84 0.89 11.75 3.19
N ALA A 85 2.07 12.29 3.52
CA ALA A 85 3.07 12.66 2.54
C ALA A 85 3.60 11.44 1.75
N MET A 86 3.80 10.29 2.41
CA MET A 86 4.18 9.04 1.73
C MET A 86 3.07 8.55 0.81
N ARG A 87 1.81 8.59 1.24
CA ARG A 87 0.66 8.24 0.38
C ARG A 87 0.57 9.10 -0.86
N GLN A 88 0.74 10.41 -0.71
CA GLN A 88 0.74 11.35 -1.84
C GLN A 88 1.92 11.08 -2.80
N ALA A 89 3.11 10.80 -2.28
CA ALA A 89 4.26 10.46 -3.10
C ALA A 89 4.04 9.14 -3.85
N MET A 90 3.49 8.11 -3.22
CA MET A 90 3.11 6.86 -3.88
C MET A 90 2.04 7.06 -4.96
N ALA A 91 1.07 7.94 -4.73
CA ALA A 91 0.07 8.29 -5.75
C ALA A 91 0.72 8.96 -6.97
N ARG A 92 1.66 9.89 -6.76
CA ARG A 92 2.44 10.51 -7.85
C ARG A 92 3.28 9.48 -8.61
N ALA A 93 3.92 8.54 -7.91
CA ALA A 93 4.67 7.47 -8.54
C ALA A 93 3.80 6.64 -9.49
N ARG A 94 2.60 6.23 -9.04
CA ARG A 94 1.66 5.46 -9.87
C ARG A 94 1.14 6.27 -11.07
N THR A 95 0.89 7.56 -10.89
CA THR A 95 0.48 8.45 -12.00
C THR A 95 1.58 8.58 -13.03
N ALA A 96 2.82 8.80 -12.60
CA ALA A 96 3.99 8.88 -13.48
C ALA A 96 4.24 7.55 -14.20
N ASP A 97 4.12 6.42 -13.51
CA ASP A 97 4.25 5.08 -14.07
C ASP A 97 3.22 4.84 -15.18
N SER A 98 1.95 5.18 -14.93
CA SER A 98 0.86 5.07 -15.92
C SER A 98 1.07 5.98 -17.14
N ALA A 99 1.75 7.10 -16.96
CA ALA A 99 2.10 8.03 -18.03
C ALA A 99 3.40 7.65 -18.78
N GLY A 100 4.10 6.60 -18.35
CA GLY A 100 5.40 6.21 -18.90
C GLY A 100 6.54 7.15 -18.49
N ASP A 101 6.31 8.02 -17.49
CA ASP A 101 7.32 8.94 -16.95
C ASP A 101 8.16 8.25 -15.87
N LYS A 102 9.22 7.58 -16.32
CA LYS A 102 10.15 6.89 -15.44
C LYS A 102 10.82 7.83 -14.44
N THR A 103 11.26 8.99 -14.91
CA THR A 103 11.97 9.98 -14.08
C THR A 103 11.07 10.53 -12.97
N GLY A 104 9.85 10.90 -13.30
CA GLY A 104 8.85 11.36 -12.31
C GLY A 104 8.50 10.29 -11.30
N CYS A 105 8.39 9.03 -11.74
CA CYS A 105 8.17 7.91 -10.85
C CYS A 105 9.33 7.70 -9.87
N GLU A 106 10.56 7.63 -10.35
CA GLU A 106 11.76 7.46 -9.53
C GLU A 106 11.93 8.60 -8.51
N ALA A 107 11.66 9.84 -8.90
CA ALA A 107 11.70 11.00 -8.01
C ALA A 107 10.66 10.89 -6.88
N ALA A 108 9.46 10.45 -7.19
CA ALA A 108 8.40 10.24 -6.20
C ALA A 108 8.76 9.11 -5.23
N LEU A 109 9.31 7.99 -5.70
CA LEU A 109 9.78 6.89 -4.86
C LEU A 109 10.97 7.30 -3.97
N ALA A 110 11.87 8.13 -4.48
CA ALA A 110 12.97 8.67 -3.68
C ALA A 110 12.46 9.54 -2.52
N GLU A 111 11.37 10.27 -2.69
CA GLU A 111 10.72 11.00 -1.60
C GLU A 111 10.19 10.07 -0.52
N VAL A 112 9.48 9.00 -0.91
CA VAL A 112 9.00 7.98 0.04
C VAL A 112 10.16 7.39 0.83
N ASN A 113 11.24 7.02 0.15
CA ASN A 113 12.41 6.43 0.79
C ASN A 113 13.05 7.36 1.82
N ARG A 114 13.14 8.66 1.53
CA ARG A 114 13.63 9.65 2.51
C ARG A 114 12.76 9.72 3.75
N ARG A 115 11.44 9.59 3.60
CA ARG A 115 10.49 9.63 4.71
C ARG A 115 10.50 8.38 5.58
N LEU A 116 10.79 7.22 4.98
CA LEU A 116 10.97 5.98 5.72
C LEU A 116 12.24 5.95 6.57
N GLY A 117 13.27 6.72 6.18
CA GLY A 117 14.54 6.79 6.88
C GLY A 117 14.62 7.83 8.01
N GLN A 118 13.55 8.58 8.26
CA GLN A 118 13.43 9.56 9.35
C GLN A 118 12.76 8.94 10.56
#